data_02d0854cd9b4433c1f568b32dc408c59
#
_entry.id   02d0854cd9b4433c1f568b32dc408c59
#
_cell.length_a   1.000
_cell.length_b   1.000
_cell.length_c   1.000
_cell.angle_alpha   90.00
_cell.angle_beta   90.00
_cell.angle_gamma   90.00
#
_symmetry.space_group_name_H-M   'P 1'
#
loop_
_entity.id
_entity.type
_entity.pdbx_description
1 polymer ?
#
loop_
_entity_poly.entity_id
_entity_poly.type
_entity_poly.pdbx_seq_one_letter_code
_entity_poly.pdbx_strand_id
1 'polypeptide(L)'
;MLLLERADYPGHWQSVTGSVEIGETLAHAAVRELAEETGIDAAAYGGVIDRKVSNAFEIFPQWRGRYAPGTTHNVEHVFALAVPHRVPVTLAPREHLGFEWLPWREAAQKCFSWTNRAAIEALPDFTQTRTST
;
A
#
# COMPACT_ATOMS: atom_id res chain seq x y z
N MET A 1 -9.22 -7.02 2.23
CA MET A 1 -8.15 -6.00 2.19
C MET A 1 -6.99 -6.42 3.05
N LEU A 2 -5.79 -6.43 2.52
CA LEU A 2 -4.59 -6.82 3.26
C LEU A 2 -3.96 -5.61 3.94
N LEU A 3 -3.68 -5.71 5.23
CA LEU A 3 -2.89 -4.74 5.99
C LEU A 3 -1.67 -5.39 6.62
N LEU A 4 -0.60 -4.62 6.75
CA LEU A 4 0.67 -5.02 7.35
C LEU A 4 0.96 -4.14 8.57
N GLU A 5 1.51 -4.74 9.62
CA GLU A 5 1.95 -4.01 10.81
C GLU A 5 3.43 -3.64 10.66
N ARG A 6 3.75 -2.36 10.85
CA ARG A 6 5.12 -1.85 10.71
C ARG A 6 6.02 -2.31 11.84
N ALA A 7 7.20 -2.81 11.50
CA ALA A 7 8.22 -3.16 12.50
C ALA A 7 8.85 -1.91 13.14
N ASP A 8 9.00 -0.82 12.36
CA ASP A 8 9.58 0.44 12.85
C ASP A 8 8.58 1.31 13.61
N TYR A 9 7.32 0.91 13.65
CA TYR A 9 6.26 1.62 14.38
C TYR A 9 5.18 0.63 14.81
N PRO A 10 5.47 -0.24 15.79
CA PRO A 10 4.55 -1.30 16.21
C PRO A 10 3.16 -0.77 16.59
N GLY A 11 2.13 -1.52 16.25
CA GLY A 11 0.74 -1.12 16.44
C GLY A 11 0.19 -0.24 15.33
N HIS A 12 1.01 0.13 14.33
CA HIS A 12 0.59 0.94 13.19
C HIS A 12 0.48 0.09 11.93
N TRP A 13 -0.71 0.09 11.36
CA TRP A 13 -1.09 -0.77 10.23
C TRP A 13 -1.25 0.03 8.95
N GLN A 14 -0.89 -0.57 7.82
CA GLN A 14 -0.94 0.07 6.51
C GLN A 14 -1.04 -0.97 5.40
N SER A 15 -1.47 -0.54 4.21
CA SER A 15 -1.31 -1.31 2.98
C SER A 15 0.17 -1.39 2.61
N VAL A 16 0.50 -2.20 1.59
CA VAL A 16 1.85 -2.23 1.03
C VAL A 16 2.22 -0.82 0.54
N THR A 17 3.38 -0.35 0.97
CA THR A 17 3.94 0.95 0.55
C THR A 17 5.41 0.79 0.24
N GLY A 18 5.95 1.69 -0.58
CA GLY A 18 7.37 1.69 -0.89
C GLY A 18 7.75 2.88 -1.73
N SER A 19 9.03 2.93 -2.09
CA SER A 19 9.63 4.04 -2.82
C SER A 19 10.06 3.61 -4.21
N VAL A 20 9.95 4.53 -5.16
CA VAL A 20 10.41 4.32 -6.53
C VAL A 20 11.95 4.41 -6.57
N GLU A 21 12.58 3.42 -7.19
CA GLU A 21 14.03 3.43 -7.41
C GLU A 21 14.38 4.13 -8.73
N ILE A 22 15.63 4.54 -8.86
CA ILE A 22 16.12 5.23 -10.07
C ILE A 22 15.88 4.34 -11.30
N GLY A 23 15.26 4.92 -12.34
CA GLY A 23 14.97 4.21 -13.58
C GLY A 23 13.72 3.33 -13.55
N GLU A 24 13.02 3.31 -12.44
CA GLU A 24 11.82 2.51 -12.25
C GLU A 24 10.56 3.34 -12.53
N THR A 25 9.56 2.73 -13.17
CA THR A 25 8.23 3.36 -13.28
C THR A 25 7.46 3.20 -11.98
N LEU A 26 6.41 4.01 -11.78
CA LEU A 26 5.54 3.89 -10.61
C LEU A 26 4.89 2.51 -10.52
N ALA A 27 4.39 1.99 -11.65
CA ALA A 27 3.77 0.67 -11.69
C ALA A 27 4.78 -0.44 -11.37
N HIS A 28 6.00 -0.34 -11.89
CA HIS A 28 7.05 -1.31 -11.60
C HIS A 28 7.42 -1.31 -10.11
N ALA A 29 7.51 -0.12 -9.51
CA ALA A 29 7.77 0.01 -8.09
C ALA A 29 6.67 -0.66 -7.26
N ALA A 30 5.40 -0.47 -7.64
CA ALA A 30 4.28 -1.11 -6.96
C ALA A 30 4.36 -2.64 -7.02
N VAL A 31 4.67 -3.20 -8.17
CA VAL A 31 4.83 -4.66 -8.35
C VAL A 31 5.99 -5.19 -7.53
N ARG A 32 7.13 -4.51 -7.56
CA ARG A 32 8.33 -4.90 -6.82
C ARG A 32 8.10 -4.86 -5.31
N GLU A 33 7.55 -3.76 -4.79
CA GLU A 33 7.30 -3.61 -3.36
C GLU A 33 6.29 -4.64 -2.85
N LEU A 34 5.26 -4.92 -3.64
CA LEU A 34 4.29 -5.96 -3.30
C LEU A 34 4.97 -7.32 -3.14
N ALA A 35 5.84 -7.70 -4.08
CA ALA A 35 6.57 -8.95 -4.02
C ALA A 35 7.54 -9.00 -2.84
N GLU A 36 8.27 -7.92 -2.59
CA GLU A 36 9.24 -7.85 -1.49
C GLU A 36 8.56 -7.93 -0.12
N GLU A 37 7.45 -7.24 0.05
CA GLU A 37 6.78 -7.14 1.34
C GLU A 37 5.82 -8.28 1.64
N THR A 38 5.25 -8.93 0.63
CA THR A 38 4.20 -9.94 0.82
C THR A 38 4.46 -11.27 0.10
N GLY A 39 5.40 -11.32 -0.82
CA GLY A 39 5.60 -12.48 -1.67
C GLY A 39 4.55 -12.64 -2.76
N ILE A 40 3.63 -11.70 -2.91
CA ILE A 40 2.57 -11.79 -3.91
C ILE A 40 3.11 -11.32 -5.26
N ASP A 41 2.92 -12.18 -6.30
CA ASP A 41 3.25 -11.84 -7.68
C ASP A 41 2.03 -11.24 -8.36
N ALA A 42 2.08 -9.93 -8.65
CA ALA A 42 0.97 -9.23 -9.29
C ALA A 42 0.58 -9.83 -10.64
N ALA A 43 1.56 -10.32 -11.42
CA ALA A 43 1.30 -10.89 -12.73
C ALA A 43 0.39 -12.12 -12.68
N ALA A 44 0.44 -12.89 -11.57
CA ALA A 44 -0.41 -14.05 -11.38
C ALA A 44 -1.90 -13.68 -11.24
N TYR A 45 -2.21 -12.41 -10.98
CA TYR A 45 -3.56 -11.92 -10.75
C TYR A 45 -3.96 -10.81 -11.72
N GLY A 46 -3.31 -10.74 -12.88
CA GLY A 46 -3.66 -9.77 -13.93
C GLY A 46 -2.94 -8.43 -13.86
N GLY A 47 -2.00 -8.28 -12.94
CA GLY A 47 -1.22 -7.05 -12.79
C GLY A 47 -1.89 -5.99 -11.92
N VAL A 48 -1.10 -5.00 -11.51
CA VAL A 48 -1.62 -3.88 -10.72
C VAL A 48 -2.42 -2.91 -11.59
N ILE A 49 -3.40 -2.27 -10.98
CA ILE A 49 -4.27 -1.28 -11.64
C ILE A 49 -3.91 0.09 -11.09
N ASP A 50 -3.52 1.01 -11.97
CA ASP A 50 -3.29 2.40 -11.61
C ASP A 50 -4.64 3.05 -11.29
N ARG A 51 -4.81 3.51 -10.06
CA ARG A 51 -6.04 4.17 -9.63
C ARG A 51 -6.11 5.62 -10.08
N LYS A 52 -5.01 6.16 -10.64
CA LYS A 52 -4.89 7.56 -11.08
C LYS A 52 -5.20 8.55 -9.94
N VAL A 53 -4.83 8.16 -8.74
CA VAL A 53 -4.99 8.96 -7.53
C VAL A 53 -3.61 9.19 -6.95
N SER A 54 -3.31 10.44 -6.63
CA SER A 54 -2.11 10.80 -5.89
C SER A 54 -2.47 11.75 -4.76
N ASN A 55 -1.79 11.60 -3.63
CA ASN A 55 -2.02 12.42 -2.45
C ASN A 55 -0.70 12.95 -1.94
N ALA A 56 -0.62 14.27 -1.75
CA ALA A 56 0.51 14.89 -1.05
C ALA A 56 0.28 14.76 0.45
N PHE A 57 1.31 14.38 1.18
CA PHE A 57 1.21 14.20 2.62
C PHE A 57 2.46 14.72 3.32
N GLU A 58 2.28 15.12 4.59
CA GLU A 58 3.40 15.52 5.44
C GLU A 58 4.09 14.27 5.99
N ILE A 59 5.41 14.22 5.85
CA ILE A 59 6.22 13.11 6.36
C ILE A 59 6.30 13.20 7.88
N PHE A 60 6.03 12.09 8.59
CA PHE A 60 6.20 12.05 10.04
C PHE A 60 7.63 12.44 10.42
N PRO A 61 7.83 13.26 11.46
CA PRO A 61 9.15 13.74 11.86
C PRO A 61 10.19 12.65 12.04
N GLN A 62 9.81 11.48 12.59
CA GLN A 62 10.74 10.37 12.82
C GLN A 62 11.29 9.75 11.53
N TRP A 63 10.66 10.00 10.38
CA TRP A 63 11.10 9.44 9.10
C TRP A 63 11.70 10.46 8.15
N ARG A 64 11.73 11.74 8.53
CA ARG A 64 12.27 12.81 7.65
C ARG A 64 13.75 12.64 7.35
N GLY A 65 14.49 11.98 8.22
CA GLY A 65 15.90 11.67 8.00
C GLY A 65 16.18 10.74 6.83
N ARG A 66 15.17 10.06 6.31
CA ARG A 66 15.27 9.18 5.12
C ARG A 66 15.24 9.93 3.81
N TYR A 67 14.98 11.24 3.85
CA TYR A 67 14.83 12.11 2.69
C TYR A 67 15.92 13.17 2.68
N ALA A 68 16.03 13.90 1.55
CA ALA A 68 16.95 15.03 1.45
C ALA A 68 16.63 16.07 2.54
N PRO A 69 17.66 16.74 3.09
CA PRO A 69 17.46 17.77 4.12
C PRO A 69 16.42 18.81 3.67
N GLY A 70 15.51 19.16 4.57
CA GLY A 70 14.44 20.12 4.30
C GLY A 70 13.20 19.56 3.64
N THR A 71 13.17 18.27 3.28
CA THR A 71 11.99 17.61 2.73
C THR A 71 10.99 17.33 3.83
N THR A 72 9.79 17.92 3.74
CA THR A 72 8.72 17.75 4.73
C THR A 72 7.50 17.04 4.16
N HIS A 73 7.35 16.99 2.85
CA HIS A 73 6.19 16.42 2.16
C HIS A 73 6.62 15.44 1.07
N ASN A 74 5.77 14.48 0.80
CA ASN A 74 5.94 13.52 -0.29
C ASN A 74 4.59 13.28 -0.97
N VAL A 75 4.61 12.64 -2.13
CA VAL A 75 3.41 12.31 -2.90
C VAL A 75 3.26 10.80 -2.96
N GLU A 76 2.08 10.31 -2.61
CA GLU A 76 1.73 8.90 -2.70
C GLU A 76 0.89 8.66 -3.95
N HIS A 77 1.27 7.66 -4.75
CA HIS A 77 0.51 7.18 -5.90
C HIS A 77 -0.14 5.86 -5.56
N VAL A 78 -1.42 5.69 -5.92
CA VAL A 78 -2.23 4.55 -5.52
C VAL A 78 -2.40 3.55 -6.65
N PHE A 79 -2.06 2.29 -6.36
CA PHE A 79 -2.31 1.13 -7.23
C PHE A 79 -3.14 0.11 -6.47
N ALA A 80 -3.90 -0.70 -7.19
CA ALA A 80 -4.70 -1.77 -6.61
C ALA A 80 -4.43 -3.10 -7.30
N LEU A 81 -4.52 -4.18 -6.55
CA LEU A 81 -4.49 -5.54 -7.08
C LEU A 81 -5.69 -6.29 -6.53
N ALA A 82 -6.50 -6.83 -7.42
CA ALA A 82 -7.62 -7.68 -7.05
C ALA A 82 -7.15 -9.14 -7.01
N VAL A 83 -7.42 -9.82 -5.91
CA VAL A 83 -7.15 -11.25 -5.75
C VAL A 83 -8.46 -11.98 -5.46
N PRO A 84 -8.61 -13.25 -5.92
CA PRO A 84 -9.90 -13.95 -5.80
C PRO A 84 -10.27 -14.34 -4.38
N HIS A 85 -9.29 -14.43 -3.49
CA HIS A 85 -9.46 -14.82 -2.09
C HIS A 85 -8.24 -14.38 -1.30
N ARG A 86 -8.20 -14.75 -0.02
CA ARG A 86 -7.02 -14.53 0.82
C ARG A 86 -5.88 -15.41 0.32
N VAL A 87 -4.90 -14.80 -0.34
CA VAL A 87 -3.73 -15.52 -0.84
C VAL A 87 -2.64 -15.59 0.21
N PRO A 88 -1.71 -16.57 0.12
CA PRO A 88 -0.61 -16.67 1.08
C PRO A 88 0.26 -15.41 1.08
N VAL A 89 0.68 -14.99 2.28
CA VAL A 89 1.55 -13.83 2.48
C VAL A 89 2.82 -14.27 3.18
N THR A 90 3.97 -13.89 2.61
CA THR A 90 5.28 -14.09 3.22
C THR A 90 5.86 -12.72 3.54
N LEU A 91 5.93 -12.37 4.81
CA LEU A 91 6.40 -11.07 5.26
C LEU A 91 7.91 -10.94 5.16
N ALA A 92 8.38 -9.71 4.86
CA ALA A 92 9.77 -9.33 5.03
C ALA A 92 10.02 -9.13 6.54
N PRO A 93 10.82 -9.99 7.21
CA PRO A 93 10.83 -10.05 8.69
C PRO A 93 11.30 -8.78 9.38
N ARG A 94 12.13 -7.96 8.70
CA ARG A 94 12.67 -6.72 9.27
C ARG A 94 11.77 -5.53 9.06
N GLU A 95 10.80 -5.62 8.16
CA GLU A 95 9.94 -4.50 7.77
C GLU A 95 8.56 -4.57 8.39
N HIS A 96 8.03 -5.80 8.57
CA HIS A 96 6.67 -6.01 9.07
C HIS A 96 6.61 -7.10 10.12
N LEU A 97 5.80 -6.88 11.16
CA LEU A 97 5.61 -7.81 12.28
C LEU A 97 4.48 -8.79 12.05
N GLY A 98 3.46 -8.41 11.26
CA GLY A 98 2.29 -9.24 11.03
C GLY A 98 1.45 -8.73 9.88
N PHE A 99 0.42 -9.50 9.53
CA PHE A 99 -0.54 -9.10 8.51
C PHE A 99 -1.94 -9.55 8.90
N GLU A 100 -2.95 -8.85 8.34
CA GLU A 100 -4.36 -9.21 8.49
C GLU A 100 -5.11 -8.97 7.19
N TRP A 101 -6.07 -9.86 6.90
CA TRP A 101 -7.07 -9.66 5.86
C TRP A 101 -8.35 -9.18 6.52
N LEU A 102 -8.81 -7.96 6.15
CA LEU A 102 -9.97 -7.33 6.76
C LEU A 102 -10.95 -6.86 5.70
N PRO A 103 -12.26 -6.78 6.02
CA PRO A 103 -13.20 -6.02 5.20
C PRO A 103 -12.70 -4.59 5.03
N TRP A 104 -12.99 -3.96 3.89
CA TRP A 104 -12.39 -2.66 3.57
C TRP A 104 -12.69 -1.57 4.61
N ARG A 105 -13.88 -1.58 5.21
CA ARG A 105 -14.23 -0.59 6.25
C ARG A 105 -13.37 -0.72 7.50
N GLU A 106 -13.16 -1.94 7.95
CA GLU A 106 -12.30 -2.20 9.11
C GLU A 106 -10.84 -1.88 8.77
N ALA A 107 -10.39 -2.24 7.57
CA ALA A 107 -9.05 -1.94 7.11
C ALA A 107 -8.82 -0.43 7.08
N ALA A 108 -9.75 0.35 6.54
CA ALA A 108 -9.65 1.80 6.49
C ALA A 108 -9.52 2.41 7.88
N GLN A 109 -10.34 1.94 8.83
CA GLN A 109 -10.30 2.42 10.22
C GLN A 109 -9.00 2.07 10.93
N LYS A 110 -8.39 0.94 10.59
CA LYS A 110 -7.16 0.46 11.22
C LYS A 110 -5.91 1.17 10.70
N CYS A 111 -5.96 1.77 9.51
CA CYS A 111 -4.83 2.48 8.94
C CYS A 111 -4.47 3.72 9.75
N PHE A 112 -3.17 3.91 10.00
CA PHE A 112 -2.69 5.08 10.72
C PHE A 112 -2.50 6.31 9.82
N SER A 113 -2.39 6.12 8.51
CA SER A 113 -2.19 7.20 7.54
C SER A 113 -3.51 7.60 6.89
N TRP A 114 -3.78 8.91 6.81
CA TRP A 114 -5.00 9.41 6.20
C TRP A 114 -5.05 9.14 4.69
N THR A 115 -3.89 9.17 4.00
CA THR A 115 -3.81 8.88 2.57
C THR A 115 -4.16 7.43 2.28
N ASN A 116 -3.69 6.53 3.12
CA ASN A 116 -3.98 5.10 3.01
C ASN A 116 -5.47 4.84 3.28
N ARG A 117 -6.03 5.46 4.32
CA ARG A 117 -7.46 5.36 4.61
C ARG A 117 -8.30 5.84 3.44
N ALA A 118 -7.96 7.01 2.87
CA ALA A 118 -8.69 7.58 1.73
C ALA A 118 -8.65 6.65 0.51
N ALA A 119 -7.49 6.04 0.23
CA ALA A 119 -7.35 5.09 -0.86
C ALA A 119 -8.24 3.86 -0.68
N ILE A 120 -8.31 3.32 0.54
CA ILE A 120 -9.16 2.17 0.85
C ILE A 120 -10.65 2.53 0.75
N GLU A 121 -11.03 3.69 1.26
CA GLU A 121 -12.43 4.16 1.21
C GLU A 121 -12.93 4.39 -0.23
N ALA A 122 -12.02 4.61 -1.18
CA ALA A 122 -12.36 4.75 -2.59
C ALA A 122 -12.54 3.39 -3.32
N LEU A 123 -12.11 2.27 -2.73
CA LEU A 123 -12.20 0.95 -3.36
C LEU A 123 -13.62 0.48 -3.68
N PRO A 124 -14.65 0.73 -2.84
CA PRO A 124 -16.01 0.28 -3.16
C PRO A 124 -16.54 0.81 -4.47
N ASP A 125 -16.28 2.07 -4.80
CA ASP A 125 -16.71 2.67 -6.08
C ASP A 125 -16.05 1.97 -7.26
N PHE A 126 -14.76 1.68 -7.15
CA PHE A 126 -14.02 0.94 -8.16
C PHE A 126 -14.60 -0.47 -8.34
N THR A 127 -14.87 -1.17 -7.25
CA THR A 127 -15.40 -2.53 -7.25
C THR A 127 -16.80 -2.56 -7.86
N GLN A 128 -17.67 -1.61 -7.51
CA GLN A 128 -19.01 -1.49 -8.08
C GLN A 128 -18.97 -1.24 -9.58
N THR A 129 -18.08 -0.37 -10.04
CA THR A 129 -17.90 -0.11 -11.47
C THR A 129 -17.52 -1.36 -12.22
N ARG A 130 -16.66 -2.20 -11.66
CA ARG A 130 -16.25 -3.47 -12.27
C ARG A 130 -17.38 -4.49 -12.30
N THR A 131 -18.17 -4.56 -11.26
CA THR A 131 -19.27 -5.54 -11.16
C THR A 131 -20.47 -5.16 -12.01
N SER A 132 -20.63 -3.88 -12.35
CA SER A 132 -21.74 -3.41 -13.19
C SER A 132 -21.47 -3.63 -14.68
N THR A 133 -20.26 -4.00 -15.05
CA THR A 133 -19.91 -4.30 -16.43
C THR A 133 -19.94 -5.78 -16.70
#